data_ed1089b17fbc1f97d16734bc98927db3
#
_entry.id   ed1089b17fbc1f97d16734bc98927db3
#
_cell.length_a   1.000
_cell.length_b   1.000
_cell.length_c   1.000
_cell.angle_alpha   90.00
_cell.angle_beta   90.00
_cell.angle_gamma   90.00
#
_symmetry.space_group_name_H-M   'P 1'
#
loop_
_entity.id
_entity.type
_entity.pdbx_description
1 polymer ?
#
loop_
_entity_poly.entity_id
_entity_poly.type
_entity_poly.pdbx_seq_one_letter_code
_entity_poly.pdbx_strand_id
1 'polypeptide(L)'
;MEQHQKQTRDEKIKELTEKLEEGIKSVFASSKYREYLTVMSKFHSYSFNNSILILMQKPDARYVAGYRTWESLNRHVKKGEKGITILAPNPHRLTKEVTVINPETGQPRLDADGKPMTEQKQITYASFRPITIFDVSQTEGEPLPELVTELKKKALNYPLLMNIIKSTSVVVKLFCNTCG
;
A
#
# COMPACT_ATOMS: atom_id res chain seq x y z
N MET A 1 6.02 -34.51 17.03
CA MET A 1 5.42 -33.24 17.50
C MET A 1 6.34 -32.12 17.01
N GLU A 2 6.02 -31.53 15.85
CA GLU A 2 6.77 -30.36 15.35
C GLU A 2 6.41 -29.16 16.23
N GLN A 3 7.41 -28.67 16.95
CA GLN A 3 7.31 -27.42 17.69
C GLN A 3 7.20 -26.28 16.66
N HIS A 4 6.02 -25.74 16.45
CA HIS A 4 5.81 -24.49 15.75
C HIS A 4 6.45 -23.38 16.58
N GLN A 5 7.72 -23.13 16.36
CA GLN A 5 8.44 -21.99 16.93
C GLN A 5 7.78 -20.73 16.37
N LYS A 6 7.18 -19.95 17.26
CA LYS A 6 6.49 -18.69 16.91
C LYS A 6 7.57 -17.72 16.41
N GLN A 7 7.66 -17.54 15.09
CA GLN A 7 8.58 -16.58 14.46
C GLN A 7 8.44 -15.20 15.09
N THR A 8 9.56 -14.58 15.40
CA THR A 8 9.59 -13.19 15.87
C THR A 8 9.10 -12.25 14.78
N ARG A 9 8.66 -11.05 15.16
CA ARG A 9 8.20 -10.02 14.21
C ARG A 9 9.30 -9.68 13.18
N ASP A 10 10.53 -9.57 13.64
CA ASP A 10 11.66 -9.16 12.81
C ASP A 10 12.06 -10.26 11.82
N GLU A 11 12.03 -11.53 12.23
CA GLU A 11 12.21 -12.68 11.35
C GLU A 11 11.15 -12.70 10.23
N LYS A 12 9.91 -12.42 10.58
CA LYS A 12 8.81 -12.38 9.60
C LYS A 12 8.94 -11.22 8.61
N ILE A 13 9.41 -10.05 9.07
CA ILE A 13 9.70 -8.92 8.18
C ILE A 13 10.85 -9.28 7.24
N LYS A 14 11.91 -9.90 7.74
CA LYS A 14 13.07 -10.32 6.94
C LYS A 14 12.64 -11.32 5.87
N GLU A 15 11.89 -12.35 6.23
CA GLU A 15 11.34 -13.34 5.27
C GLU A 15 10.50 -12.68 4.18
N LEU A 16 9.64 -11.72 4.54
CA LEU A 16 8.82 -10.99 3.59
C LEU A 16 9.65 -10.10 2.66
N THR A 17 10.72 -9.51 3.17
CA THR A 17 11.63 -8.68 2.37
C THR A 17 12.40 -9.53 1.36
N GLU A 18 12.90 -10.70 1.76
CA GLU A 18 13.56 -11.66 0.87
C GLU A 18 12.61 -12.15 -0.22
N LYS A 19 11.38 -12.53 0.13
CA LYS A 19 10.34 -12.88 -0.84
C LYS A 19 10.01 -11.75 -1.80
N LEU A 20 9.98 -10.51 -1.31
CA LEU A 20 9.73 -9.34 -2.14
C LEU A 20 10.85 -9.12 -3.16
N GLU A 21 12.11 -9.23 -2.75
CA GLU A 21 13.27 -9.11 -3.65
C GLU A 21 13.25 -10.18 -4.75
N GLU A 22 12.94 -11.43 -4.38
CA GLU A 22 12.77 -12.52 -5.33
C GLU A 22 11.62 -12.27 -6.30
N GLY A 23 10.47 -11.81 -5.78
CA GLY A 23 9.31 -11.43 -6.57
C GLY A 23 9.60 -10.33 -7.59
N ILE A 24 10.30 -9.28 -7.16
CA ILE A 24 10.71 -8.19 -8.04
C ILE A 24 11.57 -8.72 -9.18
N LYS A 25 12.61 -9.50 -8.87
CA LYS A 25 13.50 -10.11 -9.87
C LYS A 25 12.71 -10.99 -10.84
N SER A 26 11.81 -11.83 -10.34
CA SER A 26 10.97 -12.73 -11.15
C SER A 26 10.03 -11.96 -12.09
N VAL A 27 9.42 -10.86 -11.64
CA VAL A 27 8.50 -10.04 -12.44
C VAL A 27 9.22 -9.36 -13.59
N PHE A 28 10.38 -8.74 -13.33
CA PHE A 28 11.11 -8.00 -14.34
C PHE A 28 11.96 -8.87 -15.30
N ALA A 29 12.34 -10.07 -14.88
CA ALA A 29 13.15 -10.99 -15.71
C ALA A 29 12.32 -11.91 -16.62
N SER A 30 10.99 -11.89 -16.54
CA SER A 30 10.14 -12.87 -17.23
C SER A 30 8.91 -12.27 -17.91
N SER A 31 8.18 -13.11 -18.67
CA SER A 31 6.85 -12.80 -19.23
C SER A 31 5.77 -12.48 -18.17
N LYS A 32 6.07 -12.61 -16.88
CA LYS A 32 5.18 -12.32 -15.76
C LYS A 32 4.88 -10.82 -15.56
N TYR A 33 5.57 -9.95 -16.28
CA TYR A 33 5.29 -8.50 -16.22
C TYR A 33 3.83 -8.16 -16.59
N ARG A 34 3.24 -8.91 -17.55
CA ARG A 34 1.82 -8.74 -17.91
C ARG A 34 0.88 -9.17 -16.78
N GLU A 35 1.19 -10.27 -16.10
CA GLU A 35 0.44 -10.74 -14.92
C GLU A 35 0.52 -9.71 -13.79
N TYR A 36 1.70 -9.17 -13.57
CA TYR A 36 1.91 -8.09 -12.61
C TYR A 36 1.05 -6.86 -12.92
N LEU A 37 1.02 -6.39 -14.18
CA LEU A 37 0.17 -5.25 -14.56
C LEU A 37 -1.33 -5.56 -14.33
N THR A 38 -1.76 -6.78 -14.57
CA THR A 38 -3.13 -7.22 -14.28
C THR A 38 -3.43 -7.18 -12.78
N VAL A 39 -2.49 -7.58 -11.94
CA VAL A 39 -2.63 -7.51 -10.48
C VAL A 39 -2.65 -6.06 -10.00
N MET A 40 -1.77 -5.21 -10.53
CA MET A 40 -1.74 -3.77 -10.21
C MET A 40 -3.06 -3.07 -10.54
N SER A 41 -3.71 -3.43 -11.66
CA SER A 41 -5.01 -2.87 -12.02
C SER A 41 -6.12 -3.26 -11.04
N LYS A 42 -6.03 -4.42 -10.40
CA LYS A 42 -6.98 -4.90 -9.39
C LYS A 42 -6.71 -4.30 -8.01
N PHE A 43 -5.43 -4.11 -7.66
CA PHE A 43 -4.99 -3.74 -6.31
C PHE A 43 -4.42 -2.32 -6.25
N HIS A 44 -5.02 -1.39 -6.97
CA HIS A 44 -4.59 0.02 -7.02
C HIS A 44 -4.51 0.73 -5.65
N SER A 45 -5.22 0.21 -4.64
CA SER A 45 -5.17 0.71 -3.26
C SER A 45 -3.96 0.22 -2.46
N TYR A 46 -3.19 -0.73 -3.00
CA TYR A 46 -2.02 -1.29 -2.35
C TYR A 46 -0.74 -0.72 -2.97
N SER A 47 0.32 -0.60 -2.14
CA SER A 47 1.62 -0.21 -2.65
C SER A 47 2.18 -1.26 -3.62
N PHE A 48 3.12 -0.84 -4.48
CA PHE A 48 3.85 -1.74 -5.38
C PHE A 48 4.35 -3.01 -4.68
N ASN A 49 5.05 -2.84 -3.55
CA ASN A 49 5.62 -3.94 -2.79
C ASN A 49 4.55 -4.91 -2.27
N ASN A 50 3.44 -4.39 -1.76
CA ASN A 50 2.34 -5.21 -1.28
C ASN A 50 1.62 -5.95 -2.42
N SER A 51 1.49 -5.32 -3.58
CA SER A 51 0.91 -5.98 -4.77
C SER A 51 1.76 -7.17 -5.23
N ILE A 52 3.09 -7.06 -5.18
CA ILE A 52 3.99 -8.18 -5.46
C ILE A 52 3.85 -9.27 -4.39
N LEU A 53 3.80 -8.91 -3.10
CA LEU A 53 3.62 -9.89 -2.04
C LEU A 53 2.28 -10.64 -2.16
N ILE A 54 1.22 -9.96 -2.58
CA ILE A 54 -0.09 -10.60 -2.87
C ILE A 54 0.04 -11.57 -4.04
N LEU A 55 0.61 -11.11 -5.16
CA LEU A 55 0.79 -11.92 -6.37
C LEU A 55 1.58 -13.20 -6.10
N MET A 56 2.66 -13.11 -5.33
CA MET A 56 3.50 -14.27 -5.01
C MET A 56 2.81 -15.30 -4.11
N GLN A 57 1.98 -14.84 -3.16
CA GLN A 57 1.32 -15.72 -2.21
C GLN A 57 -0.02 -16.26 -2.73
N LYS A 58 -0.73 -15.49 -3.56
CA LYS A 58 -2.01 -15.86 -4.16
C LYS A 58 -2.20 -15.18 -5.52
N PRO A 59 -1.69 -15.81 -6.61
CA PRO A 59 -1.73 -15.23 -7.96
C PRO A 59 -3.16 -15.04 -8.50
N ASP A 60 -4.11 -15.84 -8.06
CA ASP A 60 -5.52 -15.82 -8.43
C ASP A 60 -6.37 -14.84 -7.60
N ALA A 61 -5.77 -14.12 -6.66
CA ALA A 61 -6.48 -13.16 -5.82
C ALA A 61 -7.23 -12.10 -6.64
N ARG A 62 -8.44 -11.76 -6.19
CA ARG A 62 -9.34 -10.80 -6.87
C ARG A 62 -9.65 -9.60 -5.99
N TYR A 63 -10.09 -9.83 -4.75
CA TYR A 63 -10.45 -8.81 -3.78
C TYR A 63 -9.88 -9.21 -2.43
N VAL A 64 -8.95 -8.43 -1.93
CA VAL A 64 -8.26 -8.73 -0.67
C VAL A 64 -8.58 -7.66 0.37
N ALA A 65 -8.85 -8.10 1.60
CA ALA A 65 -9.12 -7.22 2.72
C ALA A 65 -8.70 -7.86 4.05
N GLY A 66 -8.59 -7.03 5.08
CA GLY A 66 -8.36 -7.50 6.44
C GLY A 66 -9.57 -8.22 7.02
N TYR A 67 -9.34 -9.05 8.03
CA TYR A 67 -10.39 -9.85 8.69
C TYR A 67 -11.59 -8.99 9.10
N ARG A 68 -11.37 -7.86 9.80
CA ARG A 68 -12.45 -6.97 10.25
C ARG A 68 -13.23 -6.33 9.11
N THR A 69 -12.58 -6.08 7.98
CA THR A 69 -13.26 -5.53 6.79
C THR A 69 -14.22 -6.58 6.23
N TRP A 70 -13.83 -7.85 6.19
CA TRP A 70 -14.72 -8.92 5.77
C TRP A 70 -15.92 -9.08 6.72
N GLU A 71 -15.69 -9.00 8.04
CA GLU A 71 -16.79 -9.01 9.02
C GLU A 71 -17.77 -7.85 8.81
N SER A 72 -17.28 -6.63 8.52
CA SER A 72 -18.14 -5.48 8.24
C SER A 72 -18.97 -5.62 6.97
N LEU A 73 -18.58 -6.52 6.07
CA LEU A 73 -19.29 -6.89 4.84
C LEU A 73 -20.16 -8.15 5.04
N ASN A 74 -20.43 -8.57 6.27
CA ASN A 74 -21.14 -9.80 6.62
C ASN A 74 -20.52 -11.05 6.00
N ARG A 75 -19.19 -11.06 5.88
CA ARG A 75 -18.41 -12.19 5.37
C ARG A 75 -17.42 -12.67 6.41
N HIS A 76 -17.23 -13.99 6.47
CA HIS A 76 -16.32 -14.62 7.42
C HIS A 76 -15.24 -15.39 6.69
N VAL A 77 -14.01 -15.35 7.20
CA VAL A 77 -12.92 -16.16 6.68
C VAL A 77 -13.18 -17.63 7.03
N LYS A 78 -13.08 -18.49 6.03
CA LYS A 78 -13.28 -19.93 6.20
C LYS A 78 -12.23 -20.52 7.12
N LYS A 79 -12.65 -21.49 7.93
CA LYS A 79 -11.75 -22.17 8.87
C LYS A 79 -10.62 -22.88 8.13
N GLY A 80 -9.37 -22.67 8.57
CA GLY A 80 -8.19 -23.31 7.99
C GLY A 80 -7.56 -22.57 6.81
N GLU A 81 -8.13 -21.46 6.37
CA GLU A 81 -7.54 -20.65 5.30
C GLU A 81 -6.24 -19.98 5.73
N LYS A 82 -5.24 -20.06 4.85
CA LYS A 82 -3.96 -19.38 5.06
C LYS A 82 -4.00 -17.98 4.47
N GLY A 83 -3.95 -16.98 5.34
CA GLY A 83 -3.99 -15.58 4.91
C GLY A 83 -2.72 -15.14 4.20
N ILE A 84 -2.85 -14.08 3.42
CA ILE A 84 -1.79 -13.39 2.69
C ILE A 84 -1.14 -12.39 3.63
N THR A 85 0.18 -12.43 3.78
CA THR A 85 0.91 -11.50 4.64
C THR A 85 1.48 -10.35 3.83
N ILE A 86 1.18 -9.12 4.24
CA ILE A 86 1.68 -7.89 3.65
C ILE A 86 2.31 -6.98 4.70
N LEU A 87 2.95 -5.89 4.27
CA LEU A 87 3.62 -4.92 5.12
C LEU A 87 2.76 -3.66 5.28
N ALA A 88 2.26 -3.41 6.49
CA ALA A 88 1.56 -2.16 6.82
C ALA A 88 2.50 -1.15 7.48
N PRO A 89 2.39 0.15 7.16
CA PRO A 89 3.16 1.18 7.85
C PRO A 89 2.81 1.22 9.34
N ASN A 90 3.83 1.38 10.15
CA ASN A 90 3.74 1.49 11.60
C ASN A 90 4.71 2.56 12.10
N PRO A 91 4.45 3.85 11.81
CA PRO A 91 5.35 4.92 12.18
C PRO A 91 5.49 5.04 13.70
N HIS A 92 6.73 5.13 14.17
CA HIS A 92 7.05 5.39 15.57
C HIS A 92 7.52 6.82 15.74
N ARG A 93 6.97 7.51 16.74
CA ARG A 93 7.43 8.83 17.15
C ARG A 93 8.35 8.67 18.35
N LEU A 94 9.57 9.15 18.22
CA LEU A 94 10.53 9.21 19.31
C LEU A 94 10.93 10.66 19.55
N THR A 95 10.95 11.05 20.81
CA THR A 95 11.54 12.33 21.22
C THR A 95 13.04 12.13 21.36
N LYS A 96 13.83 12.83 20.56
CA LYS A 96 15.29 12.87 20.67
C LYS A 96 15.75 14.25 21.05
N GLU A 97 16.76 14.29 21.89
CA GLU A 97 17.55 15.51 22.09
C GLU A 97 18.45 15.70 20.86
N VAL A 98 18.30 16.84 20.23
CA VAL A 98 19.12 17.25 19.10
C VAL A 98 19.86 18.54 19.45
N THR A 99 21.10 18.63 19.04
CA THR A 99 21.88 19.87 19.21
C THR A 99 21.32 20.97 18.34
N VAL A 100 21.08 22.13 18.92
CA VAL A 100 20.65 23.31 18.18
C VAL A 100 21.82 23.86 17.36
N ILE A 101 21.67 23.84 16.04
CA ILE A 101 22.67 24.34 15.10
C ILE A 101 22.32 25.77 14.73
N ASN A 102 23.32 26.68 14.73
CA ASN A 102 23.17 28.03 14.18
C ASN A 102 23.07 27.91 12.64
N PRO A 103 21.96 28.37 12.01
CA PRO A 103 21.76 28.21 10.56
C PRO A 103 22.76 29.04 9.71
N GLU A 104 23.37 30.10 10.28
CA GLU A 104 24.32 30.94 9.54
C GLU A 104 25.75 30.36 9.54
N THR A 105 26.15 29.75 10.67
CA THR A 105 27.54 29.26 10.84
C THR A 105 27.66 27.76 10.72
N GLY A 106 26.56 27.01 10.78
CA GLY A 106 26.55 25.56 10.78
C GLY A 106 27.12 24.93 12.07
N GLN A 107 27.44 25.75 13.08
CA GLN A 107 28.03 25.30 14.35
C GLN A 107 26.97 25.14 15.45
N PRO A 108 27.22 24.28 16.46
CA PRO A 108 26.36 24.17 17.63
C PRO A 108 26.20 25.50 18.34
N ARG A 109 24.98 25.86 18.70
CA ARG A 109 24.72 26.96 19.65
C ARG A 109 25.18 26.52 21.03
N LEU A 110 25.96 27.41 21.72
CA LEU A 110 26.42 27.17 23.07
C LEU A 110 25.53 27.91 24.05
N ASP A 111 25.33 27.34 25.24
CA ASP A 111 24.72 28.00 26.39
C ASP A 111 25.72 28.96 27.09
N ALA A 112 25.29 29.57 28.21
CA ALA A 112 26.13 30.51 29.00
C ALA A 112 27.39 29.81 29.59
N ASP A 113 27.36 28.47 29.74
CA ASP A 113 28.47 27.69 30.29
C ASP A 113 29.36 27.10 29.17
N GLY A 114 29.12 27.44 27.90
CA GLY A 114 29.88 26.96 26.76
C GLY A 114 29.52 25.52 26.31
N LYS A 115 28.41 24.98 26.80
CA LYS A 115 27.94 23.62 26.37
C LYS A 115 26.98 23.72 25.19
N PRO A 116 26.94 22.72 24.30
CA PRO A 116 25.97 22.69 23.21
C PRO A 116 24.53 22.70 23.73
N MET A 117 23.74 23.66 23.28
CA MET A 117 22.31 23.70 23.58
C MET A 117 21.62 22.53 22.89
N THR A 118 20.74 21.84 23.62
CA THR A 118 19.93 20.76 23.09
C THR A 118 18.45 21.13 23.17
N GLU A 119 17.68 20.69 22.17
CA GLU A 119 16.23 20.77 22.16
C GLU A 119 15.62 19.38 21.98
N GLN A 120 14.44 19.18 22.56
CA GLN A 120 13.70 17.94 22.35
C GLN A 120 12.90 18.03 21.05
N LYS A 121 13.25 17.20 20.08
CA LYS A 121 12.58 17.13 18.78
C LYS A 121 11.89 15.78 18.59
N GLN A 122 10.62 15.83 18.22
CA GLN A 122 9.91 14.60 17.81
C GLN A 122 10.34 14.21 16.39
N ILE A 123 10.92 13.02 16.28
CA ILE A 123 11.34 12.43 15.01
C ILE A 123 10.43 11.24 14.74
N THR A 124 9.85 11.20 13.55
CA THR A 124 9.04 10.04 13.12
C THR A 124 9.91 9.08 12.33
N TYR A 125 10.06 7.88 12.84
CA TYR A 125 10.75 6.79 12.14
C TYR A 125 9.74 5.95 11.37
N ALA A 126 10.00 5.77 10.08
CA ALA A 126 9.24 4.83 9.27
C ALA A 126 9.58 3.41 9.71
N SER A 127 8.57 2.66 10.12
CA SER A 127 8.68 1.23 10.34
C SER A 127 7.47 0.51 9.74
N PHE A 128 7.58 -0.80 9.58
CA PHE A 128 6.54 -1.63 9.03
C PHE A 128 6.19 -2.76 9.99
N ARG A 129 4.97 -3.26 9.87
CA ARG A 129 4.53 -4.47 10.57
C ARG A 129 3.87 -5.43 9.60
N PRO A 130 4.11 -6.75 9.74
CA PRO A 130 3.37 -7.73 8.96
C PRO A 130 1.91 -7.74 9.42
N ILE A 131 0.99 -7.70 8.47
CA ILE A 131 -0.44 -7.89 8.69
C ILE A 131 -0.96 -8.96 7.76
N THR A 132 -2.03 -9.63 8.17
CA THR A 132 -2.67 -10.69 7.39
C THR A 132 -3.95 -10.16 6.77
N ILE A 133 -4.11 -10.41 5.47
CA ILE A 133 -5.30 -10.14 4.68
C ILE A 133 -5.78 -11.44 4.03
N PHE A 134 -7.02 -11.46 3.56
CA PHE A 134 -7.63 -12.63 2.93
C PHE A 134 -8.31 -12.22 1.63
N ASP A 135 -8.26 -13.11 0.63
CA ASP A 135 -8.99 -12.92 -0.61
C ASP A 135 -10.47 -13.33 -0.46
N VAL A 136 -11.32 -12.78 -1.30
CA VAL A 136 -12.76 -13.10 -1.32
C VAL A 136 -13.05 -14.58 -1.45
N SER A 137 -12.23 -15.33 -2.19
CA SER A 137 -12.35 -16.79 -2.35
C SER A 137 -12.13 -17.57 -1.05
N GLN A 138 -11.43 -16.96 -0.10
CA GLN A 138 -11.15 -17.49 1.24
C GLN A 138 -12.25 -17.12 2.25
N THR A 139 -13.29 -16.43 1.80
CA THR A 139 -14.39 -15.99 2.67
C THR A 139 -15.72 -16.56 2.22
N GLU A 140 -16.66 -16.64 3.15
CA GLU A 140 -18.06 -17.01 2.91
C GLU A 140 -18.99 -15.99 3.56
N GLY A 141 -20.22 -15.89 3.11
CA GLY A 141 -21.23 -14.94 3.58
C GLY A 141 -21.91 -14.22 2.43
N GLU A 142 -22.39 -13.00 2.63
CA GLU A 142 -23.14 -12.24 1.67
C GLU A 142 -22.34 -11.97 0.38
N PRO A 143 -22.99 -11.95 -0.79
CA PRO A 143 -22.34 -11.60 -2.05
C PRO A 143 -21.84 -10.15 -1.97
N LEU A 144 -20.65 -9.89 -2.57
CA LEU A 144 -20.16 -8.53 -2.66
C LEU A 144 -21.05 -7.71 -3.58
N PRO A 145 -21.24 -6.40 -3.29
CA PRO A 145 -21.96 -5.51 -4.20
C PRO A 145 -21.31 -5.53 -5.58
N GLU A 146 -22.07 -5.84 -6.60
CA GLU A 146 -21.58 -5.75 -7.98
C GLU A 146 -21.50 -4.27 -8.38
N LEU A 147 -20.30 -3.69 -8.34
CA LEU A 147 -20.05 -2.31 -8.78
C LEU A 147 -20.31 -2.07 -10.29
N VAL A 148 -20.61 -3.12 -11.06
CA VAL A 148 -20.52 -3.10 -12.53
C VAL A 148 -21.84 -3.37 -13.24
N THR A 149 -22.97 -3.51 -12.55
CA THR A 149 -24.26 -3.76 -13.26
C THR A 149 -24.71 -2.52 -14.04
N GLU A 150 -24.27 -1.33 -13.69
CA GLU A 150 -24.69 -0.10 -14.39
C GLU A 150 -23.98 0.18 -15.71
N LEU A 151 -22.75 -0.30 -15.89
CA LEU A 151 -22.00 -0.07 -17.14
C LEU A 151 -22.44 -0.98 -18.30
N LYS A 152 -23.26 -2.01 -18.06
CA LYS A 152 -23.86 -2.86 -19.10
C LYS A 152 -25.14 -2.27 -19.69
N LYS A 153 -25.75 -1.28 -19.05
CA LYS A 153 -26.82 -0.50 -19.69
C LYS A 153 -26.18 0.39 -20.75
N LYS A 154 -26.57 0.20 -22.01
CA LYS A 154 -26.22 1.12 -23.10
C LYS A 154 -26.36 2.53 -22.58
N ALA A 155 -25.27 3.30 -22.58
CA ALA A 155 -25.33 4.70 -22.22
C ALA A 155 -26.27 5.38 -23.21
N LEU A 156 -27.50 5.66 -22.76
CA LEU A 156 -28.56 6.29 -23.56
C LEU A 156 -28.12 7.62 -24.19
N ASN A 157 -27.01 8.21 -23.69
CA ASN A 157 -26.46 9.48 -24.15
C ASN A 157 -24.96 9.43 -24.42
N TYR A 158 -24.45 8.33 -24.99
CA TYR A 158 -23.04 8.22 -25.37
C TYR A 158 -22.53 9.39 -26.22
N PRO A 159 -23.29 9.93 -27.20
CA PRO A 159 -22.90 11.12 -27.96
C PRO A 159 -22.74 12.37 -27.09
N LEU A 160 -23.63 12.59 -26.12
CA LEU A 160 -23.55 13.71 -25.19
C LEU A 160 -22.34 13.61 -24.28
N LEU A 161 -22.06 12.41 -23.76
CA LEU A 161 -20.92 12.12 -22.89
C LEU A 161 -19.60 12.34 -23.65
N MET A 162 -19.51 11.91 -24.89
CA MET A 162 -18.34 12.13 -25.75
C MET A 162 -18.16 13.61 -26.10
N ASN A 163 -19.22 14.38 -26.25
CA ASN A 163 -19.12 15.82 -26.48
C ASN A 163 -18.63 16.55 -25.22
N ILE A 164 -19.09 16.16 -24.03
CA ILE A 164 -18.62 16.71 -22.75
C ILE A 164 -17.14 16.42 -22.58
N ILE A 165 -16.70 15.19 -22.80
CA ILE A 165 -15.28 14.79 -22.68
C ILE A 165 -14.43 15.57 -23.68
N LYS A 166 -14.86 15.75 -24.91
CA LYS A 166 -14.17 16.54 -25.93
C LYS A 166 -14.08 18.01 -25.56
N SER A 167 -15.15 18.61 -25.05
CA SER A 167 -15.16 20.01 -24.60
C SER A 167 -14.27 20.23 -23.38
N THR A 168 -14.26 19.30 -22.43
CA THR A 168 -13.38 19.36 -21.24
C THR A 168 -11.91 19.22 -21.62
N SER A 169 -11.60 18.35 -22.59
CA SER A 169 -10.23 18.18 -23.09
C SER A 169 -9.71 19.45 -23.81
N VAL A 170 -10.57 20.21 -24.46
CA VAL A 170 -10.23 21.50 -25.09
C VAL A 170 -9.98 22.57 -24.01
N VAL A 171 -10.79 22.58 -22.94
CA VAL A 171 -10.60 23.53 -21.82
C VAL A 171 -9.29 23.27 -21.09
N VAL A 172 -8.92 22.01 -20.85
CA VAL A 172 -7.62 21.66 -20.23
C VAL A 172 -6.44 22.09 -21.10
N LYS A 173 -6.53 22.00 -22.43
CA LYS A 173 -5.49 22.51 -23.35
C LYS A 173 -5.37 24.01 -23.33
N LEU A 174 -6.46 24.75 -23.16
CA LEU A 174 -6.46 26.21 -23.07
C LEU A 174 -5.83 26.72 -21.77
N PHE A 175 -6.03 25.99 -20.66
CA PHE A 175 -5.41 26.34 -19.38
C PHE A 175 -3.90 26.02 -19.30
N CYS A 176 -3.42 25.07 -20.10
CA CYS A 176 -1.99 24.72 -20.12
C CYS A 176 -1.15 25.67 -21.00
N ASN A 177 -1.78 26.48 -21.88
CA ASN A 177 -1.07 27.45 -22.74
C ASN A 177 -1.00 28.86 -22.16
N THR A 178 -1.50 29.11 -20.95
CA THR A 178 -1.46 30.43 -20.30
C THR A 178 -0.47 30.52 -19.13
N CYS A 179 0.31 29.48 -18.88
CA CYS A 179 1.45 29.48 -17.94
C CYS A 179 2.73 29.18 -18.71
N GLY A 180 3.15 30.15 -19.54
CA GLY A 180 4.45 30.22 -20.18
C GLY A 180 5.11 31.53 -19.79
#